data_998c42a4a5834ec95a620c352eaf79e8
#
_entry.id   998c42a4a5834ec95a620c352eaf79e8
#
_cell.length_a   1.000
_cell.length_b   1.000
_cell.length_c   1.000
_cell.angle_alpha   90.00
_cell.angle_beta   90.00
_cell.angle_gamma   90.00
#
_symmetry.space_group_name_H-M   'P 1'
#
loop_
_entity.id
_entity.type
_entity.pdbx_description
1 polymer ?
#
loop_
_entity_poly.entity_id
_entity_poly.type
_entity_poly.pdbx_seq_one_letter_code
_entity_poly.pdbx_strand_id
1 'polypeptide(L)'
;MFDFDTVIDRRAIPDEKWARYAGRDILPMWVADMDFATAQPILDALHARIDQKVFGYAGPWQSLIDTVVQSIEHDHDWRIDPDWLVWLPGVVTGFNVACAIAGEPGDGVLTATPVYPPFLHAPANTGRTLQTVALVEDGNQWGWDWDAVDAAIDARTRMLLLCNPHNPVGRVFTRDELTALAERAEAHDLIVCSDDIHCGLVLDGTHTPIAALNESIARRSITLMAPSKTWNIAPLYAGFAIIPDASLRKRYQRAMHGLIPYPNVLGLVATEAAYRDGDPWRRALIDYLRGNRDRVVDAIAAIPGLRTTRPEATYLAWIDCRDAGLTDPAAFFEDHGIGLSDGRHFGAPPGFVRLNFGCPRQTLDEGLRRIAAAMTAQHPGYA
;
A
#
# COMPACT_ATOMS: atom_id res chain seq x y z
N MET A 1 13.00 22.67 8.93
CA MET A 1 12.87 21.37 9.61
C MET A 1 11.39 21.05 9.58
N PHE A 2 10.99 19.86 9.14
CA PHE A 2 9.58 19.46 9.12
C PHE A 2 9.16 19.00 10.52
N ASP A 3 7.92 19.29 10.91
CA ASP A 3 7.37 18.93 12.21
C ASP A 3 6.48 17.69 12.06
N PHE A 4 6.93 16.56 12.61
CA PHE A 4 6.19 15.32 12.70
C PHE A 4 5.80 14.97 14.16
N ASP A 5 6.15 15.80 15.13
CA ASP A 5 5.87 15.57 16.55
C ASP A 5 4.56 16.26 17.01
N THR A 6 4.09 17.29 16.29
CA THR A 6 2.81 17.92 16.60
C THR A 6 1.66 16.95 16.41
N VAL A 7 0.90 16.70 17.50
CA VAL A 7 -0.33 15.91 17.48
C VAL A 7 -1.49 16.74 16.96
N ILE A 8 -2.00 16.42 15.78
CA ILE A 8 -3.18 17.05 15.20
C ILE A 8 -4.41 16.33 15.74
N ASP A 9 -5.31 17.05 16.43
CA ASP A 9 -6.56 16.45 16.89
C ASP A 9 -7.54 16.24 15.73
N ARG A 10 -7.64 15.00 15.28
CA ARG A 10 -8.51 14.58 14.18
C ARG A 10 -9.92 14.17 14.62
N ARG A 11 -10.21 14.13 15.93
CA ARG A 11 -11.55 13.71 16.45
C ARG A 11 -12.68 14.63 16.01
N ALA A 12 -12.36 15.89 15.72
CA ALA A 12 -13.32 16.86 15.18
C ALA A 12 -13.41 16.85 13.64
N ILE A 13 -12.54 16.10 12.97
CA ILE A 13 -12.52 15.97 11.51
C ILE A 13 -13.32 14.72 11.14
N PRO A 14 -14.26 14.78 10.19
CA PRO A 14 -15.04 13.62 9.76
C PRO A 14 -14.20 12.70 8.87
N ASP A 15 -13.20 12.01 9.44
CA ASP A 15 -12.39 10.99 8.77
C ASP A 15 -12.74 9.59 9.25
N GLU A 16 -12.48 8.59 8.42
CA GLU A 16 -12.83 7.19 8.70
C GLU A 16 -12.07 6.64 9.92
N LYS A 17 -10.79 7.03 10.09
CA LYS A 17 -9.89 6.50 11.11
C LYS A 17 -10.40 6.79 12.51
N TRP A 18 -10.71 8.05 12.80
CA TRP A 18 -11.11 8.51 14.11
C TRP A 18 -12.62 8.41 14.35
N ALA A 19 -13.44 8.61 13.31
CA ALA A 19 -14.90 8.53 13.41
C ALA A 19 -15.39 7.14 13.86
N ARG A 20 -14.69 6.07 13.50
CA ARG A 20 -14.99 4.69 13.92
C ARG A 20 -15.09 4.56 15.46
N TYR A 21 -14.29 5.32 16.18
CA TYR A 21 -14.20 5.26 17.64
C TYR A 21 -14.73 6.52 18.35
N ALA A 22 -15.58 7.29 17.66
CA ALA A 22 -16.16 8.50 18.22
C ALA A 22 -16.86 8.22 19.56
N GLY A 23 -16.53 9.01 20.60
CA GLY A 23 -17.09 8.85 21.94
C GLY A 23 -16.52 7.70 22.78
N ARG A 24 -15.52 6.96 22.24
CA ARG A 24 -14.83 5.89 22.96
C ARG A 24 -13.36 6.28 23.19
N ASP A 25 -12.75 5.85 24.31
CA ASP A 25 -11.32 6.02 24.55
C ASP A 25 -10.53 4.90 23.85
N ILE A 26 -10.56 4.91 22.52
CA ILE A 26 -9.80 3.99 21.69
C ILE A 26 -8.88 4.78 20.78
N LEU A 27 -7.59 4.47 20.84
CA LEU A 27 -6.59 5.06 19.97
C LEU A 27 -6.57 4.31 18.62
N PRO A 28 -6.96 4.96 17.50
CA PRO A 28 -7.04 4.29 16.22
C PRO A 28 -5.65 4.16 15.56
N MET A 29 -5.18 2.92 15.41
CA MET A 29 -3.95 2.57 14.69
C MET A 29 -4.22 1.50 13.62
N TRP A 30 -5.36 1.55 12.95
CA TRP A 30 -5.85 0.49 12.05
C TRP A 30 -5.74 0.85 10.57
N VAL A 31 -6.29 1.99 10.11
CA VAL A 31 -6.30 2.34 8.69
C VAL A 31 -4.96 2.90 8.22
N ALA A 32 -4.61 2.61 6.97
CA ALA A 32 -3.35 3.05 6.38
C ALA A 32 -3.44 4.50 5.85
N ASP A 33 -3.58 5.45 6.77
CA ASP A 33 -3.30 6.88 6.60
C ASP A 33 -2.40 7.37 7.75
N MET A 34 -1.73 8.48 7.57
CA MET A 34 -0.83 9.03 8.59
C MET A 34 -1.50 10.16 9.38
N ASP A 35 -1.07 10.36 10.63
CA ASP A 35 -1.54 11.46 11.48
C ASP A 35 -0.64 12.72 11.38
N PHE A 36 0.06 12.87 10.26
CA PHE A 36 0.90 14.03 9.97
C PHE A 36 0.20 15.01 9.03
N ALA A 37 0.51 16.30 9.16
CA ALA A 37 0.18 17.26 8.13
C ALA A 37 0.88 16.88 6.81
N THR A 38 0.17 17.01 5.69
CA THR A 38 0.79 16.83 4.36
C THR A 38 1.81 17.93 4.08
N ALA A 39 2.66 17.71 3.07
CA ALA A 39 3.72 18.65 2.71
C ALA A 39 3.15 20.02 2.32
N GLN A 40 3.79 21.12 2.83
CA GLN A 40 3.33 22.48 2.58
C GLN A 40 3.17 22.83 1.10
N PRO A 41 4.10 22.44 0.18
CA PRO A 41 3.91 22.71 -1.26
C PRO A 41 2.60 22.16 -1.83
N ILE A 42 2.13 21.03 -1.31
CA ILE A 42 0.85 20.44 -1.73
C ILE A 42 -0.32 21.32 -1.26
N LEU A 43 -0.28 21.76 0.00
CA LEU A 43 -1.30 22.67 0.55
C LEU A 43 -1.35 23.98 -0.22
N ASP A 44 -0.20 24.58 -0.51
CA ASP A 44 -0.10 25.83 -1.26
C ASP A 44 -0.66 25.68 -2.67
N ALA A 45 -0.37 24.58 -3.37
CA ALA A 45 -0.89 24.32 -4.70
C ALA A 45 -2.43 24.12 -4.68
N LEU A 46 -2.95 23.42 -3.66
CA LEU A 46 -4.39 23.24 -3.49
C LEU A 46 -5.10 24.57 -3.23
N HIS A 47 -4.56 25.42 -2.33
CA HIS A 47 -5.10 26.76 -2.07
C HIS A 47 -5.10 27.62 -3.32
N ALA A 48 -3.98 27.67 -4.05
CA ALA A 48 -3.87 28.41 -5.30
C ALA A 48 -4.90 27.95 -6.34
N ARG A 49 -5.17 26.64 -6.41
CA ARG A 49 -6.19 26.09 -7.33
C ARG A 49 -7.61 26.45 -6.91
N ILE A 50 -7.91 26.42 -5.61
CA ILE A 50 -9.22 26.80 -5.05
C ILE A 50 -9.49 28.28 -5.31
N ASP A 51 -8.49 29.15 -5.18
CA ASP A 51 -8.60 30.59 -5.38
C ASP A 51 -8.93 30.98 -6.83
N GLN A 52 -8.73 30.09 -7.81
CA GLN A 52 -9.18 30.28 -9.19
C GLN A 52 -10.72 30.21 -9.34
N LYS A 53 -11.44 29.64 -8.36
CA LYS A 53 -12.92 29.61 -8.24
C LYS A 53 -13.67 28.89 -9.36
N VAL A 54 -13.01 28.36 -10.40
CA VAL A 54 -13.63 27.66 -11.53
C VAL A 54 -13.12 26.21 -11.56
N PHE A 55 -14.04 25.25 -11.43
CA PHE A 55 -13.75 23.82 -11.41
C PHE A 55 -14.34 23.16 -12.68
N GLY A 56 -13.80 23.53 -13.84
CA GLY A 56 -14.15 22.89 -15.09
C GLY A 56 -13.56 21.49 -15.24
N TYR A 57 -14.00 20.75 -16.25
CA TYR A 57 -13.38 19.46 -16.58
C TYR A 57 -11.90 19.63 -16.85
N ALA A 58 -11.08 18.80 -16.22
CA ALA A 58 -9.64 18.79 -16.39
C ALA A 58 -9.15 17.37 -16.70
N GLY A 59 -8.13 17.29 -17.53
CA GLY A 59 -7.32 16.09 -17.70
C GLY A 59 -5.87 16.41 -17.29
N PRO A 60 -4.97 15.44 -17.38
CA PRO A 60 -3.56 15.69 -17.11
C PRO A 60 -3.00 16.69 -18.11
N TRP A 61 -2.27 17.68 -17.63
CA TRP A 61 -1.56 18.68 -18.44
C TRP A 61 -0.07 18.34 -18.56
N GLN A 62 0.62 18.97 -19.50
CA GLN A 62 1.98 18.57 -19.88
C GLN A 62 2.97 18.62 -18.71
N SER A 63 2.95 19.70 -17.91
CA SER A 63 3.91 19.80 -16.77
C SER A 63 3.68 18.73 -15.70
N LEU A 64 2.43 18.30 -15.46
CA LEU A 64 2.14 17.16 -14.59
C LEU A 64 2.69 15.85 -15.16
N ILE A 65 2.50 15.61 -16.46
CA ILE A 65 3.01 14.42 -17.14
C ILE A 65 4.53 14.38 -17.05
N ASP A 66 5.19 15.49 -17.41
CA ASP A 66 6.65 15.61 -17.37
C ASP A 66 7.20 15.40 -15.95
N THR A 67 6.54 15.98 -14.94
CA THR A 67 6.91 15.82 -13.52
C THR A 67 6.85 14.36 -13.10
N VAL A 68 5.78 13.64 -13.46
CA VAL A 68 5.64 12.21 -13.11
C VAL A 68 6.70 11.37 -13.82
N VAL A 69 6.91 11.58 -15.12
CA VAL A 69 7.93 10.85 -15.90
C VAL A 69 9.33 11.06 -15.31
N GLN A 70 9.70 12.31 -15.00
CA GLN A 70 10.99 12.63 -14.40
C GLN A 70 11.17 12.01 -13.01
N SER A 71 10.11 12.01 -12.18
CA SER A 71 10.16 11.41 -10.86
C SER A 71 10.38 9.89 -10.92
N ILE A 72 9.73 9.20 -11.87
CA ILE A 72 9.89 7.76 -12.05
C ILE A 72 11.30 7.42 -12.53
N GLU A 73 11.85 8.19 -13.47
CA GLU A 73 13.24 7.99 -13.90
C GLU A 73 14.22 8.25 -12.75
N HIS A 74 13.99 9.31 -11.96
CA HIS A 74 14.85 9.67 -10.83
C HIS A 74 14.80 8.64 -9.69
N ASP A 75 13.59 8.20 -9.29
CA ASP A 75 13.41 7.37 -8.10
C ASP A 75 13.66 5.88 -8.36
N HIS A 76 13.45 5.41 -9.61
CA HIS A 76 13.45 4.00 -9.94
C HIS A 76 14.40 3.61 -11.09
N ASP A 77 15.19 4.57 -11.63
CA ASP A 77 16.05 4.36 -12.81
C ASP A 77 15.28 3.71 -13.98
N TRP A 78 14.00 4.08 -14.11
CA TRP A 78 13.08 3.53 -15.10
C TRP A 78 12.58 4.62 -16.04
N ARG A 79 13.07 4.58 -17.30
CA ARG A 79 12.61 5.50 -18.35
C ARG A 79 11.31 5.02 -18.91
N ILE A 80 10.28 5.84 -18.78
CA ILE A 80 8.96 5.58 -19.33
C ILE A 80 8.62 6.58 -20.44
N ASP A 81 7.83 6.13 -21.42
CA ASP A 81 7.22 7.02 -22.39
C ASP A 81 5.98 7.68 -21.75
N PRO A 82 5.80 9.01 -21.90
CA PRO A 82 4.58 9.69 -21.45
C PRO A 82 3.27 9.03 -21.92
N ASP A 83 3.28 8.44 -23.11
CA ASP A 83 2.12 7.75 -23.68
C ASP A 83 1.78 6.44 -22.94
N TRP A 84 2.66 5.94 -22.07
CA TRP A 84 2.35 4.75 -21.26
C TRP A 84 1.46 5.06 -20.06
N LEU A 85 1.30 6.33 -19.71
CA LEU A 85 0.50 6.77 -18.56
C LEU A 85 -1.00 6.67 -18.84
N VAL A 86 -1.72 6.00 -17.95
CA VAL A 86 -3.18 5.96 -17.92
C VAL A 86 -3.64 6.46 -16.56
N TRP A 87 -4.29 7.61 -16.53
CA TRP A 87 -4.70 8.27 -15.29
C TRP A 87 -5.94 7.64 -14.68
N LEU A 88 -5.93 7.49 -13.34
CA LEU A 88 -6.90 6.75 -12.54
C LEU A 88 -7.31 7.54 -11.29
N PRO A 89 -8.55 7.39 -10.80
CA PRO A 89 -8.94 7.97 -9.50
C PRO A 89 -8.27 7.26 -8.30
N GLY A 90 -7.59 6.13 -8.52
CA GLY A 90 -6.85 5.41 -7.49
C GLY A 90 -6.48 4.00 -7.92
N VAL A 91 -5.51 3.41 -7.22
CA VAL A 91 -4.94 2.10 -7.58
C VAL A 91 -5.92 0.94 -7.40
N VAL A 92 -6.85 1.02 -6.42
CA VAL A 92 -7.90 -0.01 -6.24
C VAL A 92 -8.76 -0.11 -7.50
N THR A 93 -9.17 1.02 -8.07
CA THR A 93 -9.84 1.05 -9.37
C THR A 93 -8.94 0.44 -10.44
N GLY A 94 -7.64 0.79 -10.42
CA GLY A 94 -6.66 0.34 -11.40
C GLY A 94 -6.54 -1.18 -11.46
N PHE A 95 -6.35 -1.87 -10.34
CA PHE A 95 -6.23 -3.32 -10.37
C PHE A 95 -7.58 -4.05 -10.59
N ASN A 96 -8.73 -3.46 -10.23
CA ASN A 96 -10.02 -4.01 -10.66
C ASN A 96 -10.19 -3.96 -12.18
N VAL A 97 -9.78 -2.87 -12.83
CA VAL A 97 -9.75 -2.80 -14.32
C VAL A 97 -8.78 -3.82 -14.90
N ALA A 98 -7.59 -4.00 -14.28
CA ALA A 98 -6.63 -5.02 -14.70
C ALA A 98 -7.24 -6.43 -14.60
N CYS A 99 -7.89 -6.76 -13.48
CA CYS A 99 -8.61 -8.03 -13.34
C CYS A 99 -9.71 -8.20 -14.42
N ALA A 100 -10.45 -7.15 -14.74
CA ALA A 100 -11.53 -7.21 -15.75
C ALA A 100 -11.03 -7.56 -17.16
N ILE A 101 -9.76 -7.29 -17.47
CA ILE A 101 -9.14 -7.65 -18.75
C ILE A 101 -8.26 -8.90 -18.69
N ALA A 102 -8.13 -9.54 -17.53
CA ALA A 102 -7.37 -10.77 -17.36
C ALA A 102 -8.19 -11.97 -17.82
N GLY A 103 -8.01 -12.39 -19.07
CA GLY A 103 -8.70 -13.56 -19.64
C GLY A 103 -10.22 -13.42 -19.70
N GLU A 104 -10.90 -14.55 -19.57
CA GLU A 104 -12.36 -14.69 -19.63
C GLU A 104 -12.95 -14.88 -18.21
N PRO A 105 -14.28 -14.75 -18.03
CA PRO A 105 -14.93 -15.07 -16.76
C PRO A 105 -14.57 -16.46 -16.23
N GLY A 106 -14.19 -16.51 -14.95
CA GLY A 106 -13.74 -17.73 -14.27
C GLY A 106 -12.25 -18.04 -14.44
N ASP A 107 -11.48 -17.26 -15.22
CA ASP A 107 -10.02 -17.40 -15.26
C ASP A 107 -9.37 -16.89 -13.96
N GLY A 108 -8.17 -17.40 -13.69
CA GLY A 108 -7.47 -17.20 -12.43
C GLY A 108 -6.68 -15.89 -12.35
N VAL A 109 -6.74 -15.26 -11.19
CA VAL A 109 -5.84 -14.17 -10.77
C VAL A 109 -5.12 -14.62 -9.51
N LEU A 110 -3.80 -14.75 -9.61
CA LEU A 110 -2.93 -15.21 -8.53
C LEU A 110 -2.41 -14.01 -7.71
N THR A 111 -2.45 -14.12 -6.39
CA THR A 111 -1.81 -13.14 -5.49
C THR A 111 -1.24 -13.83 -4.26
N ALA A 112 -0.28 -13.17 -3.58
CA ALA A 112 0.21 -13.63 -2.28
C ALA A 112 -0.76 -13.28 -1.15
N THR A 113 -0.75 -14.07 -0.06
CA THR A 113 -1.41 -13.73 1.21
C THR A 113 -0.42 -13.86 2.37
N PRO A 114 -0.56 -13.06 3.47
CA PRO A 114 -1.58 -12.02 3.65
C PRO A 114 -1.36 -10.84 2.72
N VAL A 115 -2.44 -10.18 2.28
CA VAL A 115 -2.36 -9.04 1.36
C VAL A 115 -3.47 -8.01 1.64
N TYR A 116 -3.32 -6.81 1.15
CA TYR A 116 -4.31 -5.74 1.23
C TYR A 116 -5.70 -6.24 0.80
N PRO A 117 -6.75 -6.11 1.65
CA PRO A 117 -8.05 -6.78 1.45
C PRO A 117 -8.69 -6.61 0.07
N PRO A 118 -8.65 -5.44 -0.60
CA PRO A 118 -9.20 -5.29 -1.94
C PRO A 118 -8.60 -6.23 -3.00
N PHE A 119 -7.37 -6.75 -2.81
CA PHE A 119 -6.78 -7.76 -3.70
C PHE A 119 -7.56 -9.07 -3.67
N LEU A 120 -8.10 -9.43 -2.50
CA LEU A 120 -8.88 -10.65 -2.32
C LEU A 120 -10.26 -10.56 -2.98
N HIS A 121 -10.76 -9.34 -3.21
CA HIS A 121 -12.09 -9.10 -3.76
C HIS A 121 -12.07 -8.74 -5.25
N ALA A 122 -11.00 -8.13 -5.74
CA ALA A 122 -10.93 -7.64 -7.12
C ALA A 122 -11.17 -8.72 -8.20
N PRO A 123 -10.65 -9.96 -8.07
CA PRO A 123 -10.98 -11.01 -9.03
C PRO A 123 -12.48 -11.29 -9.07
N ALA A 124 -13.12 -11.50 -7.93
CA ALA A 124 -14.55 -11.80 -7.86
C ALA A 124 -15.42 -10.65 -8.36
N ASN A 125 -15.06 -9.39 -8.06
CA ASN A 125 -15.75 -8.19 -8.56
C ASN A 125 -15.83 -8.15 -10.10
N THR A 126 -14.92 -8.83 -10.77
CA THR A 126 -14.78 -8.82 -12.23
C THR A 126 -15.06 -10.20 -12.86
N GLY A 127 -15.64 -11.12 -12.09
CA GLY A 127 -15.98 -12.47 -12.54
C GLY A 127 -14.78 -13.40 -12.74
N ARG A 128 -13.62 -13.08 -12.13
CA ARG A 128 -12.41 -13.93 -12.14
C ARG A 128 -12.34 -14.75 -10.85
N THR A 129 -11.52 -15.77 -10.87
CA THR A 129 -11.29 -16.65 -9.72
C THR A 129 -10.04 -16.20 -8.98
N LEU A 130 -10.15 -15.97 -7.68
CA LEU A 130 -9.01 -15.71 -6.82
C LEU A 130 -8.20 -17.01 -6.63
N GLN A 131 -6.90 -16.93 -6.92
CA GLN A 131 -5.90 -17.94 -6.57
C GLN A 131 -4.92 -17.31 -5.58
N THR A 132 -4.54 -18.03 -4.52
CA THR A 132 -3.67 -17.48 -3.48
C THR A 132 -2.50 -18.39 -3.17
N VAL A 133 -1.36 -17.78 -2.89
CA VAL A 133 -0.19 -18.42 -2.31
C VAL A 133 0.15 -17.73 -1.00
N ALA A 134 0.28 -18.52 0.07
CA ALA A 134 0.71 -17.95 1.35
C ALA A 134 2.19 -17.58 1.29
N LEU A 135 2.51 -16.35 1.69
CA LEU A 135 3.91 -16.02 2.03
C LEU A 135 4.33 -16.82 3.26
N VAL A 136 5.59 -17.17 3.29
CA VAL A 136 6.20 -17.89 4.41
C VAL A 136 7.18 -17.00 5.15
N GLU A 137 7.23 -17.15 6.47
CA GLU A 137 8.22 -16.48 7.31
C GLU A 137 9.46 -17.37 7.41
N ASP A 138 10.59 -16.88 6.89
CA ASP A 138 11.89 -17.52 7.01
C ASP A 138 12.83 -16.61 7.84
N GLY A 139 13.07 -17.03 9.07
CA GLY A 139 13.84 -16.24 10.03
C GLY A 139 13.09 -14.99 10.50
N ASN A 140 13.46 -13.81 10.03
CA ASN A 140 12.82 -12.53 10.37
C ASN A 140 12.18 -11.82 9.17
N GLN A 141 11.97 -12.55 8.10
CA GLN A 141 11.45 -12.01 6.83
C GLN A 141 10.31 -12.86 6.28
N TRP A 142 9.35 -12.22 5.61
CA TRP A 142 8.33 -12.89 4.80
C TRP A 142 8.84 -13.06 3.37
N GLY A 143 8.63 -14.22 2.75
CA GLY A 143 9.10 -14.52 1.39
C GLY A 143 8.14 -15.43 0.64
N TRP A 144 8.47 -15.72 -0.61
CA TRP A 144 7.71 -16.60 -1.47
C TRP A 144 8.04 -18.07 -1.22
N ASP A 145 7.01 -18.89 -1.14
CA ASP A 145 7.13 -20.35 -1.31
C ASP A 145 7.03 -20.64 -2.82
N TRP A 146 8.19 -20.85 -3.44
CA TRP A 146 8.26 -21.01 -4.89
C TRP A 146 7.57 -22.29 -5.38
N ASP A 147 7.61 -23.37 -4.61
CA ASP A 147 6.92 -24.61 -4.94
C ASP A 147 5.40 -24.43 -4.89
N ALA A 148 4.93 -23.66 -3.90
CA ALA A 148 3.51 -23.30 -3.79
C ALA A 148 3.07 -22.34 -4.92
N VAL A 149 3.94 -21.40 -5.36
CA VAL A 149 3.68 -20.53 -6.51
C VAL A 149 3.50 -21.38 -7.76
N ASP A 150 4.44 -22.31 -8.02
CA ASP A 150 4.40 -23.16 -9.21
C ASP A 150 3.18 -24.10 -9.20
N ALA A 151 2.79 -24.60 -8.04
CA ALA A 151 1.59 -25.43 -7.87
C ALA A 151 0.27 -24.65 -8.03
N ALA A 152 0.26 -23.35 -7.72
CA ALA A 152 -0.93 -22.51 -7.81
C ALA A 152 -1.22 -22.00 -9.23
N ILE A 153 -0.22 -21.98 -10.11
CA ILE A 153 -0.38 -21.59 -11.51
C ILE A 153 -0.95 -22.78 -12.29
N ASP A 154 -2.12 -22.62 -12.86
CA ASP A 154 -2.77 -23.63 -13.68
C ASP A 154 -3.08 -23.12 -15.11
N ALA A 155 -3.69 -23.98 -15.93
CA ALA A 155 -4.04 -23.66 -17.33
C ALA A 155 -5.04 -22.50 -17.46
N ARG A 156 -5.70 -22.09 -16.37
CA ARG A 156 -6.64 -20.97 -16.33
C ARG A 156 -6.09 -19.72 -15.70
N THR A 157 -4.92 -19.75 -15.08
CA THR A 157 -4.27 -18.56 -14.53
C THR A 157 -3.93 -17.58 -15.65
N ARG A 158 -4.29 -16.30 -15.51
CA ARG A 158 -4.07 -15.26 -16.52
C ARG A 158 -3.36 -14.03 -15.99
N MET A 159 -3.30 -13.87 -14.69
CA MET A 159 -2.70 -12.69 -14.08
C MET A 159 -2.01 -13.04 -12.77
N LEU A 160 -0.85 -12.41 -12.56
CA LEU A 160 -0.24 -12.20 -11.25
C LEU A 160 -0.60 -10.79 -10.78
N LEU A 161 -1.32 -10.70 -9.65
CA LEU A 161 -1.63 -9.43 -8.98
C LEU A 161 -0.66 -9.26 -7.82
N LEU A 162 0.35 -8.40 -7.99
CA LEU A 162 1.48 -8.20 -7.10
C LEU A 162 1.30 -6.94 -6.26
N CYS A 163 1.56 -7.00 -4.96
CA CYS A 163 1.68 -5.85 -4.07
C CYS A 163 3.17 -5.64 -3.72
N ASN A 164 3.78 -4.56 -4.18
CA ASN A 164 5.20 -4.31 -3.92
C ASN A 164 5.51 -2.80 -3.83
N PRO A 165 5.89 -2.26 -2.65
CA PRO A 165 6.09 -2.93 -1.37
C PRO A 165 4.83 -3.58 -0.79
N HIS A 166 5.01 -4.71 -0.10
CA HIS A 166 3.92 -5.61 0.27
C HIS A 166 3.24 -5.23 1.59
N ASN A 167 1.98 -4.86 1.51
CA ASN A 167 1.10 -4.64 2.65
C ASN A 167 0.29 -5.93 2.93
N PRO A 168 0.34 -6.53 4.14
CA PRO A 168 0.63 -5.89 5.42
C PRO A 168 2.04 -6.11 5.98
N VAL A 169 2.84 -6.99 5.43
CA VAL A 169 4.09 -7.47 6.05
C VAL A 169 5.28 -6.51 5.90
N GLY A 170 5.15 -5.47 5.07
CA GLY A 170 6.17 -4.41 4.93
C GLY A 170 7.40 -4.82 4.12
N ARG A 171 7.33 -5.89 3.30
CA ARG A 171 8.43 -6.33 2.46
C ARG A 171 8.62 -5.43 1.23
N VAL A 172 9.88 -5.25 0.84
CA VAL A 172 10.29 -4.83 -0.49
C VAL A 172 10.91 -6.04 -1.18
N PHE A 173 10.23 -6.62 -2.17
CA PHE A 173 10.78 -7.80 -2.86
C PHE A 173 12.06 -7.43 -3.60
N THR A 174 13.07 -8.29 -3.43
CA THR A 174 14.37 -8.13 -4.05
C THR A 174 14.29 -8.29 -5.57
N ARG A 175 15.31 -7.79 -6.27
CA ARG A 175 15.40 -7.98 -7.72
C ARG A 175 15.36 -9.46 -8.12
N ASP A 176 15.96 -10.35 -7.34
CA ASP A 176 15.97 -11.79 -7.59
C ASP A 176 14.57 -12.40 -7.41
N GLU A 177 13.85 -12.03 -6.36
CA GLU A 177 12.45 -12.45 -6.15
C GLU A 177 11.55 -11.95 -7.29
N LEU A 178 11.71 -10.69 -7.70
CA LEU A 178 10.95 -10.12 -8.83
C LEU A 178 11.32 -10.79 -10.16
N THR A 179 12.58 -11.16 -10.35
CA THR A 179 13.02 -11.91 -11.54
C THR A 179 12.39 -13.29 -11.58
N ALA A 180 12.37 -14.00 -10.46
CA ALA A 180 11.73 -15.31 -10.36
C ALA A 180 10.20 -15.26 -10.62
N LEU A 181 9.51 -14.18 -10.21
CA LEU A 181 8.11 -13.93 -10.54
C LEU A 181 7.93 -13.61 -12.04
N ALA A 182 8.84 -12.80 -12.62
CA ALA A 182 8.81 -12.43 -14.03
C ALA A 182 8.99 -13.64 -14.94
N GLU A 183 9.95 -14.52 -14.62
CA GLU A 183 10.18 -15.77 -15.38
C GLU A 183 8.93 -16.65 -15.40
N ARG A 184 8.23 -16.79 -14.29
CA ARG A 184 6.96 -17.53 -14.21
C ARG A 184 5.85 -16.85 -15.00
N ALA A 185 5.75 -15.54 -14.91
CA ALA A 185 4.77 -14.78 -15.69
C ALA A 185 5.01 -14.92 -17.20
N GLU A 186 6.28 -14.94 -17.62
CA GLU A 186 6.67 -15.16 -19.02
C GLU A 186 6.38 -16.60 -19.48
N ALA A 187 6.75 -17.59 -18.65
CA ALA A 187 6.56 -19.01 -18.97
C ALA A 187 5.07 -19.40 -19.12
N HIS A 188 4.18 -18.74 -18.39
CA HIS A 188 2.75 -19.03 -18.38
C HIS A 188 1.90 -17.96 -19.07
N ASP A 189 2.52 -17.02 -19.80
CA ASP A 189 1.86 -15.92 -20.50
C ASP A 189 0.90 -15.10 -19.62
N LEU A 190 1.31 -14.82 -18.38
CA LEU A 190 0.51 -14.04 -17.43
C LEU A 190 0.68 -12.54 -17.65
N ILE A 191 -0.39 -11.78 -17.46
CA ILE A 191 -0.31 -10.34 -17.22
C ILE A 191 0.18 -10.15 -15.78
N VAL A 192 1.07 -9.18 -15.55
CA VAL A 192 1.47 -8.77 -14.20
C VAL A 192 0.87 -7.41 -13.91
N CYS A 193 -0.01 -7.34 -12.91
CA CYS A 193 -0.49 -6.07 -12.37
C CYS A 193 0.20 -5.84 -11.02
N SER A 194 1.09 -4.86 -10.96
CA SER A 194 1.84 -4.52 -9.74
C SER A 194 1.27 -3.24 -9.13
N ASP A 195 0.84 -3.32 -7.87
CA ASP A 195 0.47 -2.17 -7.05
C ASP A 195 1.69 -1.67 -6.29
N ASP A 196 2.29 -0.60 -6.81
CA ASP A 196 3.50 0.02 -6.29
C ASP A 196 3.19 1.29 -5.46
N ILE A 197 1.96 1.40 -4.90
CA ILE A 197 1.50 2.61 -4.18
C ILE A 197 2.39 3.00 -2.99
N HIS A 198 3.12 2.04 -2.43
CA HIS A 198 4.03 2.23 -1.30
C HIS A 198 5.49 2.47 -1.73
N CYS A 199 5.80 2.54 -3.03
CA CYS A 199 7.17 2.66 -3.55
C CYS A 199 7.95 3.87 -3.00
N GLY A 200 7.28 4.98 -2.69
CA GLY A 200 7.88 6.16 -2.08
C GLY A 200 8.12 6.07 -0.57
N LEU A 201 7.78 4.94 0.07
CA LEU A 201 7.86 4.73 1.52
C LEU A 201 8.78 3.56 1.88
N VAL A 202 9.88 3.43 1.16
CA VAL A 202 10.92 2.43 1.46
C VAL A 202 11.78 2.93 2.62
N LEU A 203 11.82 2.14 3.68
CA LEU A 203 12.57 2.42 4.90
C LEU A 203 13.98 1.81 4.82
N ASP A 204 14.09 0.59 4.29
CA ASP A 204 15.38 -0.11 4.07
C ASP A 204 15.35 -0.78 2.69
N GLY A 205 16.48 -0.80 1.99
CA GLY A 205 16.61 -1.37 0.66
C GLY A 205 16.20 -0.41 -0.46
N THR A 206 15.84 -0.97 -1.61
CA THR A 206 15.48 -0.22 -2.82
C THR A 206 14.29 -0.89 -3.52
N HIS A 207 13.25 -0.14 -3.81
CA HIS A 207 12.14 -0.62 -4.61
C HIS A 207 12.53 -0.65 -6.10
N THR A 208 12.21 -1.75 -6.76
CA THR A 208 12.33 -1.91 -8.21
C THR A 208 10.95 -2.24 -8.77
N PRO A 209 10.38 -1.42 -9.66
CA PRO A 209 9.18 -1.83 -10.41
C PRO A 209 9.48 -3.09 -11.22
N ILE A 210 8.62 -4.11 -11.15
CA ILE A 210 8.84 -5.35 -11.88
C ILE A 210 8.97 -5.12 -13.39
N ALA A 211 8.23 -4.17 -13.93
CA ALA A 211 8.30 -3.76 -15.34
C ALA A 211 9.65 -3.17 -15.76
N ALA A 212 10.47 -2.69 -14.80
CA ALA A 212 11.79 -2.14 -15.06
C ALA A 212 12.89 -3.22 -15.19
N LEU A 213 12.58 -4.49 -14.95
CA LEU A 213 13.57 -5.57 -15.00
C LEU A 213 14.10 -5.83 -16.41
N ASN A 214 13.20 -5.93 -17.40
CA ASN A 214 13.51 -6.13 -18.80
C ASN A 214 12.29 -5.83 -19.69
N GLU A 215 12.51 -5.80 -21.03
CA GLU A 215 11.47 -5.47 -22.00
C GLU A 215 10.37 -6.55 -22.09
N SER A 216 10.70 -7.82 -21.88
CA SER A 216 9.73 -8.92 -21.98
C SER A 216 8.64 -8.80 -20.91
N ILE A 217 9.05 -8.59 -19.64
CA ILE A 217 8.10 -8.42 -18.55
C ILE A 217 7.38 -7.06 -18.65
N ALA A 218 8.05 -6.00 -19.13
CA ALA A 218 7.44 -4.69 -19.35
C ALA A 218 6.22 -4.76 -20.27
N ARG A 219 6.30 -5.54 -21.35
CA ARG A 219 5.22 -5.69 -22.34
C ARG A 219 3.96 -6.36 -21.79
N ARG A 220 4.04 -7.07 -20.68
CA ARG A 220 2.91 -7.73 -20.02
C ARG A 220 2.54 -7.11 -18.68
N SER A 221 3.14 -5.97 -18.35
CA SER A 221 2.96 -5.33 -17.05
C SER A 221 2.00 -4.16 -17.08
N ILE A 222 1.29 -4.01 -15.95
CA ILE A 222 0.49 -2.85 -15.56
C ILE A 222 1.02 -2.44 -14.19
N THR A 223 1.80 -1.36 -14.11
CA THR A 223 2.33 -0.84 -12.84
C THR A 223 1.45 0.28 -12.34
N LEU A 224 0.90 0.17 -11.15
CA LEU A 224 -0.02 1.13 -10.55
C LEU A 224 0.71 1.96 -9.50
N MET A 225 0.70 3.27 -9.62
CA MET A 225 1.33 4.20 -8.69
C MET A 225 0.40 5.35 -8.32
N ALA A 226 0.61 5.92 -7.14
CA ALA A 226 -0.09 7.12 -6.69
C ALA A 226 0.71 7.85 -5.61
N PRO A 227 0.60 9.18 -5.50
CA PRO A 227 1.25 9.95 -4.44
C PRO A 227 0.56 9.78 -3.07
N SER A 228 -0.61 9.17 -3.05
CA SER A 228 -1.57 9.19 -1.95
C SER A 228 -1.04 8.65 -0.63
N LYS A 229 -0.25 7.58 -0.65
CA LYS A 229 0.33 6.99 0.57
C LYS A 229 1.58 7.72 1.02
N THR A 230 2.44 8.08 0.07
CA THR A 230 3.71 8.77 0.35
C THR A 230 3.49 10.14 0.98
N TRP A 231 2.55 10.94 0.46
CA TRP A 231 2.31 12.30 0.92
C TRP A 231 1.00 12.50 1.70
N ASN A 232 0.37 11.40 2.15
CA ASN A 232 -0.83 11.43 3.01
C ASN A 232 -2.02 12.20 2.39
N ILE A 233 -2.29 11.97 1.10
CA ILE A 233 -3.34 12.65 0.31
C ILE A 233 -4.35 11.66 -0.32
N ALA A 234 -4.58 10.52 0.31
CA ALA A 234 -5.43 9.46 -0.23
C ALA A 234 -6.84 9.92 -0.63
N PRO A 235 -7.55 10.79 0.11
CA PRO A 235 -8.91 11.22 -0.25
C PRO A 235 -8.99 12.11 -1.49
N LEU A 236 -7.86 12.58 -2.03
CA LEU A 236 -7.83 13.37 -3.26
C LEU A 236 -7.96 12.53 -4.54
N TYR A 237 -7.90 11.21 -4.44
CA TYR A 237 -8.21 10.27 -5.51
C TYR A 237 -7.52 10.59 -6.84
N ALA A 238 -6.19 10.48 -6.87
CA ALA A 238 -5.39 10.54 -8.08
C ALA A 238 -4.29 9.49 -8.06
N GLY A 239 -4.10 8.83 -9.18
CA GLY A 239 -3.08 7.84 -9.44
C GLY A 239 -2.97 7.58 -10.93
N PHE A 240 -2.11 6.66 -11.31
CA PHE A 240 -1.92 6.30 -12.71
C PHE A 240 -1.43 4.85 -12.83
N ALA A 241 -1.70 4.27 -14.01
CA ALA A 241 -1.08 3.04 -14.47
C ALA A 241 0.00 3.36 -15.49
N ILE A 242 1.10 2.62 -15.47
CA ILE A 242 2.15 2.64 -16.50
C ILE A 242 2.02 1.34 -17.26
N ILE A 243 1.68 1.42 -18.55
CA ILE A 243 1.40 0.25 -19.41
C ILE A 243 2.20 0.41 -20.70
N PRO A 244 3.40 -0.18 -20.80
CA PRO A 244 4.26 -0.04 -21.97
C PRO A 244 3.65 -0.57 -23.27
N ASP A 245 3.04 -1.77 -23.23
CA ASP A 245 2.45 -2.38 -24.42
C ASP A 245 1.19 -1.64 -24.88
N ALA A 246 1.17 -1.19 -26.12
CA ALA A 246 0.09 -0.41 -26.70
C ALA A 246 -1.22 -1.20 -26.83
N SER A 247 -1.16 -2.52 -27.05
CA SER A 247 -2.35 -3.38 -27.16
C SER A 247 -2.99 -3.59 -25.80
N LEU A 248 -2.16 -3.92 -24.77
CA LEU A 248 -2.61 -4.05 -23.39
C LEU A 248 -3.20 -2.73 -22.88
N ARG A 249 -2.52 -1.60 -23.16
CA ARG A 249 -2.99 -0.26 -22.78
C ARG A 249 -4.34 0.08 -23.41
N LYS A 250 -4.54 -0.23 -24.70
CA LYS A 250 -5.84 -0.02 -25.37
C LYS A 250 -6.94 -0.90 -24.77
N ARG A 251 -6.65 -2.16 -24.43
CA ARG A 251 -7.62 -3.05 -23.73
C ARG A 251 -8.00 -2.47 -22.39
N TYR A 252 -7.01 -2.02 -21.62
CA TYR A 252 -7.20 -1.41 -20.31
C TYR A 252 -8.07 -0.14 -20.40
N GLN A 253 -7.72 0.79 -21.27
CA GLN A 253 -8.49 2.02 -21.51
C GLN A 253 -9.93 1.75 -21.97
N ARG A 254 -10.13 0.71 -22.81
CA ARG A 254 -11.48 0.31 -23.24
C ARG A 254 -12.32 -0.19 -22.07
N ALA A 255 -11.74 -0.96 -21.14
CA ALA A 255 -12.44 -1.43 -19.96
C ALA A 255 -12.80 -0.29 -18.98
N MET A 256 -12.04 0.80 -19.00
CA MET A 256 -12.35 2.00 -18.21
C MET A 256 -13.49 2.85 -18.83
N HIS A 257 -13.62 2.81 -20.15
CA HIS A 257 -14.46 3.76 -20.87
C HIS A 257 -15.93 3.72 -20.39
N GLY A 258 -16.45 4.88 -19.99
CA GLY A 258 -17.82 5.04 -19.51
C GLY A 258 -18.06 4.57 -18.06
N LEU A 259 -17.08 3.91 -17.42
CA LEU A 259 -17.20 3.41 -16.04
C LEU A 259 -16.32 4.19 -15.07
N ILE A 260 -15.12 4.55 -15.48
CA ILE A 260 -14.10 5.15 -14.61
C ILE A 260 -13.91 6.62 -14.98
N PRO A 261 -14.16 7.56 -14.04
CA PRO A 261 -13.91 8.97 -14.29
C PRO A 261 -12.40 9.28 -14.27
N TYR A 262 -12.02 10.39 -14.88
CA TYR A 262 -10.71 10.97 -14.65
C TYR A 262 -10.53 11.34 -13.18
N PRO A 263 -9.28 11.39 -12.67
CA PRO A 263 -8.99 11.96 -11.36
C PRO A 263 -9.56 13.39 -11.27
N ASN A 264 -10.00 13.78 -10.07
CA ASN A 264 -10.45 15.15 -9.86
C ASN A 264 -9.28 16.14 -9.97
N VAL A 265 -9.59 17.37 -10.33
CA VAL A 265 -8.56 18.40 -10.60
C VAL A 265 -7.70 18.71 -9.37
N LEU A 266 -8.23 18.65 -8.15
CA LEU A 266 -7.45 18.87 -6.93
C LEU A 266 -6.47 17.71 -6.70
N GLY A 267 -6.88 16.49 -7.01
CA GLY A 267 -5.99 15.32 -6.97
C GLY A 267 -4.83 15.43 -7.96
N LEU A 268 -5.09 15.91 -9.20
CA LEU A 268 -4.03 16.13 -10.20
C LEU A 268 -3.07 17.26 -9.78
N VAL A 269 -3.58 18.36 -9.23
CA VAL A 269 -2.76 19.47 -8.70
C VAL A 269 -1.88 18.99 -7.52
N ALA A 270 -2.47 18.23 -6.61
CA ALA A 270 -1.73 17.67 -5.49
C ALA A 270 -0.65 16.67 -5.96
N THR A 271 -0.95 15.87 -7.01
CA THR A 271 0.02 14.95 -7.60
C THR A 271 1.23 15.68 -8.17
N GLU A 272 1.00 16.73 -8.96
CA GLU A 272 2.11 17.53 -9.52
C GLU A 272 2.97 18.15 -8.42
N ALA A 273 2.35 18.78 -7.42
CA ALA A 273 3.09 19.40 -6.30
C ALA A 273 3.84 18.37 -5.45
N ALA A 274 3.26 17.18 -5.25
CA ALA A 274 3.89 16.10 -4.49
C ALA A 274 5.18 15.61 -5.16
N TYR A 275 5.11 15.28 -6.45
CA TYR A 275 6.27 14.76 -7.18
C TYR A 275 7.31 15.85 -7.49
N ARG A 276 6.89 17.09 -7.75
CA ARG A 276 7.81 18.19 -8.07
C ARG A 276 8.54 18.74 -6.83
N ASP A 277 7.80 18.98 -5.76
CA ASP A 277 8.28 19.77 -4.60
C ASP A 277 8.21 18.99 -3.27
N GLY A 278 7.61 17.80 -3.23
CA GLY A 278 7.34 17.05 -2.00
C GLY A 278 8.51 16.19 -1.50
N ASP A 279 9.57 15.99 -2.29
CA ASP A 279 10.67 15.07 -1.94
C ASP A 279 11.43 15.43 -0.66
N PRO A 280 11.73 16.70 -0.34
CA PRO A 280 12.39 17.04 0.94
C PRO A 280 11.54 16.63 2.16
N TRP A 281 10.20 16.75 2.09
CA TRP A 281 9.29 16.29 3.13
C TRP A 281 9.27 14.75 3.21
N ARG A 282 9.21 14.07 2.06
CA ARG A 282 9.25 12.60 1.96
C ARG A 282 10.50 12.02 2.64
N ARG A 283 11.68 12.58 2.35
CA ARG A 283 12.94 12.11 2.96
C ARG A 283 12.93 12.27 4.47
N ALA A 284 12.49 13.41 4.97
CA ALA A 284 12.38 13.65 6.40
C ALA A 284 11.33 12.73 7.07
N LEU A 285 10.22 12.46 6.38
CA LEU A 285 9.22 11.49 6.82
C LEU A 285 9.80 10.07 6.93
N ILE A 286 10.55 9.62 5.92
CA ILE A 286 11.18 8.28 5.93
C ILE A 286 12.11 8.14 7.15
N ASP A 287 12.92 9.15 7.44
CA ASP A 287 13.81 9.12 8.61
C ASP A 287 13.03 9.08 9.93
N TYR A 288 11.91 9.81 10.00
CA TYR A 288 11.03 9.77 11.16
C TYR A 288 10.35 8.40 11.31
N LEU A 289 9.83 7.83 10.22
CA LEU A 289 9.18 6.51 10.19
C LEU A 289 10.15 5.38 10.54
N ARG A 290 11.43 5.46 10.16
CA ARG A 290 12.46 4.51 10.60
C ARG A 290 12.54 4.46 12.13
N GLY A 291 12.57 5.63 12.77
CA GLY A 291 12.57 5.71 14.24
C GLY A 291 11.29 5.16 14.87
N ASN A 292 10.12 5.37 14.25
CA ASN A 292 8.87 4.81 14.73
C ASN A 292 8.83 3.29 14.55
N ARG A 293 9.25 2.78 13.40
CA ARG A 293 9.38 1.33 13.13
C ARG A 293 10.24 0.64 14.18
N ASP A 294 11.42 1.20 14.44
CA ASP A 294 12.36 0.60 15.39
C ASP A 294 11.76 0.52 16.79
N ARG A 295 11.05 1.58 17.22
CA ARG A 295 10.26 1.58 18.48
C ARG A 295 9.21 0.48 18.52
N VAL A 296 8.48 0.26 17.40
CA VAL A 296 7.48 -0.83 17.34
C VAL A 296 8.16 -2.19 17.46
N VAL A 297 9.22 -2.43 16.69
CA VAL A 297 9.95 -3.71 16.72
C VAL A 297 10.48 -4.01 18.12
N ASP A 298 11.15 -3.03 18.76
CA ASP A 298 11.71 -3.19 20.09
C ASP A 298 10.61 -3.43 21.15
N ALA A 299 9.53 -2.66 21.11
CA ALA A 299 8.42 -2.78 22.06
C ALA A 299 7.69 -4.11 21.92
N ILE A 300 7.41 -4.56 20.70
CA ILE A 300 6.74 -5.85 20.46
C ILE A 300 7.65 -7.02 20.87
N ALA A 301 8.95 -6.95 20.58
CA ALA A 301 9.90 -7.98 20.99
C ALA A 301 10.03 -8.13 22.53
N ALA A 302 9.75 -7.05 23.28
CA ALA A 302 9.76 -7.06 24.73
C ALA A 302 8.49 -7.67 25.37
N ILE A 303 7.43 -7.94 24.58
CA ILE A 303 6.16 -8.45 25.07
C ILE A 303 6.07 -9.96 24.77
N PRO A 304 6.06 -10.84 25.78
CA PRO A 304 5.95 -12.28 25.57
C PRO A 304 4.69 -12.64 24.78
N GLY A 305 4.82 -13.54 23.81
CA GLY A 305 3.73 -14.02 22.97
C GLY A 305 3.42 -13.15 21.76
N LEU A 306 4.04 -11.97 21.62
CA LEU A 306 3.94 -11.13 20.43
C LEU A 306 5.25 -11.17 19.63
N ARG A 307 5.12 -11.16 18.30
CA ARG A 307 6.26 -11.07 17.37
C ARG A 307 5.92 -10.16 16.20
N THR A 308 6.92 -9.53 15.64
CA THR A 308 6.81 -8.80 14.37
C THR A 308 8.12 -8.89 13.61
N THR A 309 8.05 -8.99 12.29
CA THR A 309 9.22 -8.82 11.44
C THR A 309 9.54 -7.33 11.34
N ARG A 310 10.77 -6.98 10.93
CA ARG A 310 11.16 -5.60 10.69
C ARG A 310 10.64 -5.12 9.33
N PRO A 311 9.65 -4.21 9.24
CA PRO A 311 9.18 -3.71 7.95
C PRO A 311 10.27 -2.96 7.19
N GLU A 312 10.49 -3.33 5.93
CA GLU A 312 11.43 -2.67 5.01
C GLU A 312 10.78 -1.45 4.32
N ALA A 313 9.46 -1.40 4.30
CA ALA A 313 8.69 -0.31 3.71
C ALA A 313 7.34 -0.12 4.43
N THR A 314 6.62 0.90 4.00
CA THR A 314 5.32 1.32 4.54
C THR A 314 5.45 1.98 5.93
N TYR A 315 4.32 2.23 6.56
CA TYR A 315 4.21 2.66 7.96
C TYR A 315 3.31 1.68 8.75
N LEU A 316 3.41 0.39 8.38
CA LEU A 316 2.55 -0.69 8.88
C LEU A 316 3.43 -1.79 9.47
N ALA A 317 3.05 -2.29 10.65
CA ALA A 317 3.69 -3.43 11.28
C ALA A 317 2.69 -4.59 11.36
N TRP A 318 3.14 -5.79 10.97
CA TRP A 318 2.37 -7.02 11.02
C TRP A 318 2.77 -7.80 12.26
N ILE A 319 1.83 -7.91 13.21
CA ILE A 319 2.09 -8.49 14.54
C ILE A 319 1.44 -9.88 14.61
N ASP A 320 2.27 -10.87 14.90
CA ASP A 320 1.87 -12.24 15.22
C ASP A 320 1.56 -12.36 16.71
N CYS A 321 0.33 -12.70 17.05
CA CYS A 321 -0.18 -12.87 18.41
C CYS A 321 -0.54 -14.32 18.72
N ARG A 322 -0.14 -15.30 17.87
CA ARG A 322 -0.55 -16.71 18.03
C ARG A 322 -0.05 -17.33 19.31
N ASP A 323 1.15 -16.94 19.78
CA ASP A 323 1.74 -17.41 21.02
C ASP A 323 1.22 -16.65 22.26
N ALA A 324 0.39 -15.64 22.07
CA ALA A 324 -0.18 -14.82 23.15
C ALA A 324 -1.44 -15.43 23.80
N GLY A 325 -1.94 -16.55 23.29
CA GLY A 325 -3.17 -17.20 23.80
C GLY A 325 -4.45 -16.40 23.56
N LEU A 326 -4.44 -15.43 22.63
CA LEU A 326 -5.58 -14.59 22.30
C LEU A 326 -6.45 -15.26 21.23
N THR A 327 -7.74 -15.43 21.51
CA THR A 327 -8.70 -16.00 20.54
C THR A 327 -8.98 -15.02 19.39
N ASP A 328 -9.15 -13.75 19.72
CA ASP A 328 -9.38 -12.64 18.79
C ASP A 328 -8.53 -11.44 19.20
N PRO A 329 -7.28 -11.34 18.68
CA PRO A 329 -6.37 -10.26 19.08
C PRO A 329 -6.90 -8.86 18.76
N ALA A 330 -7.62 -8.68 17.65
CA ALA A 330 -8.14 -7.38 17.25
C ALA A 330 -9.22 -6.89 18.23
N ALA A 331 -10.17 -7.74 18.58
CA ALA A 331 -11.19 -7.43 19.59
C ALA A 331 -10.56 -7.22 20.97
N PHE A 332 -9.61 -8.08 21.36
CA PHE A 332 -8.89 -7.95 22.63
C PHE A 332 -8.22 -6.58 22.77
N PHE A 333 -7.45 -6.15 21.78
CA PHE A 333 -6.79 -4.84 21.84
C PHE A 333 -7.79 -3.68 21.77
N GLU A 334 -8.90 -3.82 21.03
CA GLU A 334 -9.96 -2.80 20.99
C GLU A 334 -10.61 -2.61 22.37
N ASP A 335 -10.88 -3.71 23.10
CA ASP A 335 -11.43 -3.67 24.46
C ASP A 335 -10.44 -3.03 25.46
N HIS A 336 -9.15 -3.02 25.14
CA HIS A 336 -8.09 -2.38 25.93
C HIS A 336 -7.68 -1.00 25.39
N GLY A 337 -8.52 -0.39 24.55
CA GLY A 337 -8.38 1.01 24.15
C GLY A 337 -7.42 1.23 22.97
N ILE A 338 -7.13 0.23 22.14
CA ILE A 338 -6.33 0.40 20.92
C ILE A 338 -6.96 -0.33 19.73
N GLY A 339 -7.27 0.40 18.68
CA GLY A 339 -7.87 -0.12 17.46
C GLY A 339 -6.82 -0.53 16.45
N LEU A 340 -6.70 -1.84 16.19
CA LEU A 340 -5.81 -2.45 15.19
C LEU A 340 -6.62 -3.08 14.05
N SER A 341 -6.00 -3.34 12.91
CA SER A 341 -6.66 -4.09 11.84
C SER A 341 -6.59 -5.59 12.12
N ASP A 342 -7.70 -6.28 11.98
CA ASP A 342 -7.78 -7.73 12.09
C ASP A 342 -7.09 -8.42 10.91
N GLY A 343 -6.17 -9.34 11.21
CA GLY A 343 -5.40 -10.07 10.20
C GLY A 343 -6.24 -10.95 9.29
N ARG A 344 -7.39 -11.42 9.76
CA ARG A 344 -8.32 -12.24 8.95
C ARG A 344 -8.78 -11.52 7.69
N HIS A 345 -8.91 -10.20 7.72
CA HIS A 345 -9.30 -9.40 6.56
C HIS A 345 -8.23 -9.40 5.45
N PHE A 346 -6.98 -9.74 5.77
CA PHE A 346 -5.85 -9.82 4.83
C PHE A 346 -5.66 -11.24 4.24
N GLY A 347 -6.56 -12.17 4.54
CA GLY A 347 -6.41 -13.57 4.13
C GLY A 347 -5.44 -14.37 5.02
N ALA A 348 -5.07 -13.85 6.19
CA ALA A 348 -4.26 -14.57 7.17
C ALA A 348 -5.11 -15.50 8.03
N PRO A 349 -4.52 -16.57 8.62
CA PRO A 349 -5.16 -17.30 9.69
C PRO A 349 -5.41 -16.40 10.91
N PRO A 350 -6.30 -16.79 11.84
CA PRO A 350 -6.47 -16.08 13.11
C PRO A 350 -5.16 -15.90 13.88
N GLY A 351 -5.05 -14.82 14.64
CA GLY A 351 -3.88 -14.56 15.50
C GLY A 351 -2.95 -13.46 15.02
N PHE A 352 -3.32 -12.73 13.96
CA PHE A 352 -2.53 -11.59 13.47
C PHE A 352 -3.31 -10.28 13.58
N VAL A 353 -2.58 -9.19 13.82
CA VAL A 353 -3.10 -7.83 13.69
C VAL A 353 -2.11 -6.95 12.94
N ARG A 354 -2.62 -5.88 12.29
CA ARG A 354 -1.78 -4.86 11.67
C ARG A 354 -1.87 -3.56 12.44
N LEU A 355 -0.72 -3.01 12.81
CA LEU A 355 -0.55 -1.72 13.48
C LEU A 355 -0.03 -0.69 12.46
N ASN A 356 -0.62 0.51 12.45
CA ASN A 356 -0.15 1.67 11.73
C ASN A 356 0.72 2.53 12.65
N PHE A 357 2.00 2.74 12.30
CA PHE A 357 2.95 3.59 13.03
C PHE A 357 3.23 4.95 12.37
N GLY A 358 2.44 5.31 11.35
CA GLY A 358 2.51 6.60 10.67
C GLY A 358 1.86 7.73 11.49
N CYS A 359 2.36 7.99 12.69
CA CYS A 359 1.84 8.98 13.62
C CYS A 359 2.96 9.64 14.45
N PRO A 360 2.70 10.78 15.12
CA PRO A 360 3.64 11.38 16.07
C PRO A 360 4.11 10.39 17.14
N ARG A 361 5.36 10.50 17.57
CA ARG A 361 5.96 9.57 18.55
C ARG A 361 5.16 9.47 19.83
N GLN A 362 4.63 10.59 20.33
CA GLN A 362 3.76 10.58 21.51
C GLN A 362 2.54 9.67 21.32
N THR A 363 1.91 9.70 20.15
CA THR A 363 0.77 8.85 19.80
C THR A 363 1.19 7.38 19.70
N LEU A 364 2.34 7.11 19.07
CA LEU A 364 2.90 5.77 18.98
C LEU A 364 3.25 5.19 20.35
N ASP A 365 3.97 5.95 21.17
CA ASP A 365 4.39 5.52 22.51
C ASP A 365 3.17 5.21 23.40
N GLU A 366 2.09 6.00 23.31
CA GLU A 366 0.81 5.71 24.01
C GLU A 366 0.18 4.41 23.48
N GLY A 367 0.15 4.18 22.17
CA GLY A 367 -0.36 2.94 21.60
C GLY A 367 0.42 1.71 22.08
N LEU A 368 1.74 1.76 22.03
CA LEU A 368 2.61 0.68 22.51
C LEU A 368 2.45 0.44 24.02
N ARG A 369 2.31 1.49 24.80
CA ARG A 369 2.02 1.39 26.25
C ARG A 369 0.68 0.67 26.51
N ARG A 370 -0.38 0.98 25.72
CA ARG A 370 -1.69 0.29 25.84
C ARG A 370 -1.58 -1.18 25.47
N ILE A 371 -0.83 -1.54 24.41
CA ILE A 371 -0.57 -2.93 24.05
C ILE A 371 0.12 -3.67 25.20
N ALA A 372 1.19 -3.11 25.75
CA ALA A 372 1.94 -3.74 26.84
C ALA A 372 1.07 -3.89 28.10
N ALA A 373 0.29 -2.89 28.47
CA ALA A 373 -0.63 -2.93 29.61
C ALA A 373 -1.71 -4.02 29.43
N ALA A 374 -2.29 -4.13 28.22
CA ALA A 374 -3.28 -5.17 27.90
C ALA A 374 -2.71 -6.58 28.08
N MET A 375 -1.50 -6.82 27.56
CA MET A 375 -0.83 -8.11 27.67
C MET A 375 -0.43 -8.45 29.12
N THR A 376 0.01 -7.47 29.90
CA THR A 376 0.30 -7.67 31.33
C THR A 376 -0.98 -8.01 32.12
N ALA A 377 -2.12 -7.37 31.80
CA ALA A 377 -3.39 -7.69 32.43
C ALA A 377 -3.88 -9.12 32.11
N GLN A 378 -3.62 -9.60 30.88
CA GLN A 378 -3.96 -10.97 30.45
C GLN A 378 -3.07 -12.03 31.15
N HIS A 379 -1.80 -11.70 31.41
CA HIS A 379 -0.82 -12.60 31.97
C HIS A 379 -0.10 -11.97 33.18
N PRO A 380 -0.74 -11.94 34.39
CA PRO A 380 -0.16 -11.27 35.56
C PRO A 380 1.22 -11.79 36.01
N GLY A 381 1.68 -12.92 35.46
CA GLY A 381 2.98 -13.51 35.73
C GLY A 381 4.15 -13.00 34.88
N TYR A 382 3.88 -12.07 33.94
CA TYR A 382 4.91 -11.47 33.07
C TYR A 382 5.38 -10.07 33.55
N ALA A 383 4.95 -9.63 34.73
CA ALA A 383 5.33 -8.36 35.33
C ALA A 383 6.70 -8.40 36.01
#